data_2c31b69999dcbc55eb97943945d16a01
#
_entry.id   2c31b69999dcbc55eb97943945d16a01
#
_cell.length_a   1.000
_cell.length_b   1.000
_cell.length_c   1.000
_cell.angle_alpha   90.00
_cell.angle_beta   90.00
_cell.angle_gamma   90.00
#
_symmetry.space_group_name_H-M   'P 1'
#
loop_
_entity.id
_entity.type
_entity.pdbx_description
1 polymer ?
#
loop_
_entity_poly.entity_id
_entity_poly.type
_entity_poly.pdbx_seq_one_letter_code
_entity_poly.pdbx_strand_id
1 'polypeptide(L)'
;MPRIDIHTHILPGLDDGPLTLDQSLTMARTAAQDGTTTIVATPHSRDMEIEQSPPEKVNEVADLLNNSLRNDSTEENIPGIKILTGTCNHLTTSLPELIESGKANTLNRTRFLLVEPPFGRLPIFLEDVLGRLLTQRLVPVLAHPERNIEFQRKPKRLEQLVEEGAVVQIASGSLTGQYGDEARKTAEQFILQGMAHVVASEMHANTPPRSPILSDSFSVVTKLIGEKSSIDLFETNPRMLLEGRLP
;
A
#
# COMPACT_ATOMS: atom_id res chain seq x y z
N MET A 1 -11.52 -7.89 14.12
CA MET A 1 -10.05 -7.80 14.14
C MET A 1 -9.67 -6.46 13.53
N PRO A 2 -8.85 -5.65 14.17
CA PRO A 2 -8.34 -4.40 13.58
C PRO A 2 -7.47 -4.70 12.37
N ARG A 3 -7.64 -3.93 11.29
CA ARG A 3 -6.80 -4.03 10.09
C ARG A 3 -6.05 -2.73 9.88
N ILE A 4 -4.90 -2.83 9.23
CA ILE A 4 -4.04 -1.70 8.89
C ILE A 4 -3.80 -1.72 7.38
N ASP A 5 -4.15 -0.64 6.72
CA ASP A 5 -4.00 -0.48 5.28
C ASP A 5 -2.84 0.46 4.96
N ILE A 6 -1.79 -0.06 4.34
CA ILE A 6 -0.54 0.69 4.10
C ILE A 6 -0.40 1.26 2.70
N HIS A 7 -1.38 1.02 1.82
CA HIS A 7 -1.35 1.51 0.44
C HIS A 7 -2.73 2.02 0.03
N THR A 8 -2.88 3.35 0.03
CA THR A 8 -4.17 3.98 -0.25
C THR A 8 -4.01 5.35 -0.91
N HIS A 9 -4.92 5.68 -1.82
CA HIS A 9 -5.00 6.97 -2.48
C HIS A 9 -6.22 7.74 -1.95
N ILE A 10 -6.27 7.93 -0.62
CA ILE A 10 -7.44 8.48 0.08
C ILE A 10 -7.44 10.01 0.17
N LEU A 11 -6.30 10.68 -0.11
CA LEU A 11 -6.19 12.13 0.06
C LEU A 11 -6.81 12.88 -1.13
N PRO A 12 -7.72 13.85 -0.88
CA PRO A 12 -8.44 14.50 -1.95
C PRO A 12 -7.54 15.40 -2.81
N GLY A 13 -7.66 15.25 -4.14
CA GLY A 13 -7.06 16.15 -5.12
C GLY A 13 -5.54 16.08 -5.23
N LEU A 14 -4.90 15.00 -4.76
CA LEU A 14 -3.44 14.84 -4.84
C LEU A 14 -2.99 13.93 -5.98
N ASP A 15 -3.82 12.99 -6.40
CA ASP A 15 -3.56 12.02 -7.46
C ASP A 15 -4.87 11.55 -8.12
N ASP A 16 -4.90 10.31 -8.65
CA ASP A 16 -6.09 9.69 -9.27
C ASP A 16 -7.10 9.12 -8.25
N GLY A 17 -6.96 9.46 -6.98
CA GLY A 17 -7.90 9.15 -5.90
C GLY A 17 -9.11 10.10 -5.85
N PRO A 18 -9.74 10.31 -4.67
CA PRO A 18 -10.90 11.17 -4.50
C PRO A 18 -10.60 12.64 -4.86
N LEU A 19 -11.57 13.32 -5.45
CA LEU A 19 -11.43 14.73 -5.81
C LEU A 19 -11.81 15.66 -4.65
N THR A 20 -12.66 15.20 -3.72
CA THR A 20 -13.20 16.04 -2.64
C THR A 20 -13.00 15.40 -1.27
N LEU A 21 -12.98 16.26 -0.23
CA LEU A 21 -12.89 15.81 1.16
C LEU A 21 -14.06 14.88 1.54
N ASP A 22 -15.27 15.13 1.06
CA ASP A 22 -16.45 14.30 1.34
C ASP A 22 -16.30 12.87 0.78
N GLN A 23 -15.68 12.74 -0.40
CA GLN A 23 -15.34 11.42 -0.96
C GLN A 23 -14.33 10.71 -0.09
N SER A 24 -13.28 11.39 0.36
CA SER A 24 -12.27 10.84 1.27
C SER A 24 -12.87 10.41 2.61
N LEU A 25 -13.74 11.24 3.20
CA LEU A 25 -14.47 10.91 4.42
C LEU A 25 -15.34 9.67 4.23
N THR A 26 -16.05 9.56 3.11
CA THR A 26 -16.86 8.38 2.78
C THR A 26 -16.00 7.12 2.68
N MET A 27 -14.84 7.20 2.02
CA MET A 27 -13.88 6.08 1.92
C MET A 27 -13.35 5.68 3.29
N ALA A 28 -12.96 6.65 4.13
CA ALA A 28 -12.46 6.37 5.48
C ALA A 28 -13.53 5.72 6.38
N ARG A 29 -14.78 6.20 6.30
CA ARG A 29 -15.92 5.61 7.03
C ARG A 29 -16.19 4.18 6.59
N THR A 30 -16.18 3.92 5.28
CA THR A 30 -16.36 2.57 4.73
C THR A 30 -15.25 1.63 5.21
N ALA A 31 -13.99 2.08 5.17
CA ALA A 31 -12.85 1.32 5.71
C ALA A 31 -13.01 1.03 7.22
N ALA A 32 -13.43 2.03 8.01
CA ALA A 32 -13.65 1.87 9.45
C ALA A 32 -14.78 0.89 9.76
N GLN A 33 -15.88 0.96 9.04
CA GLN A 33 -17.01 0.01 9.14
C GLN A 33 -16.59 -1.41 8.75
N ASP A 34 -15.68 -1.55 7.79
CA ASP A 34 -15.08 -2.84 7.42
C ASP A 34 -14.06 -3.34 8.47
N GLY A 35 -13.69 -2.53 9.47
CA GLY A 35 -12.78 -2.88 10.57
C GLY A 35 -11.34 -2.41 10.38
N THR A 36 -11.04 -1.55 9.42
CA THR A 36 -9.74 -0.88 9.30
C THR A 36 -9.63 0.21 10.36
N THR A 37 -8.54 0.22 11.12
CA THR A 37 -8.30 1.18 12.21
C THR A 37 -7.20 2.18 11.90
N THR A 38 -6.33 1.85 10.96
CA THR A 38 -5.23 2.71 10.53
C THR A 38 -5.08 2.63 9.02
N ILE A 39 -4.96 3.77 8.39
CA ILE A 39 -4.70 3.93 6.97
C ILE A 39 -3.41 4.73 6.79
N VAL A 40 -2.53 4.28 5.91
CA VAL A 40 -1.43 5.09 5.41
C VAL A 40 -1.85 5.67 4.06
N ALA A 41 -2.05 6.96 4.02
CA ALA A 41 -2.27 7.67 2.79
C ALA A 41 -0.97 7.74 1.99
N THR A 42 -0.96 7.15 0.82
CA THR A 42 0.20 7.03 -0.06
C THR A 42 -0.13 7.55 -1.46
N PRO A 43 -0.43 8.85 -1.61
CA PRO A 43 -0.61 9.39 -2.95
C PRO A 43 0.66 9.20 -3.78
N HIS A 44 0.53 9.18 -5.10
CA HIS A 44 1.68 9.12 -5.98
C HIS A 44 2.62 10.29 -5.73
N SER A 45 3.89 10.00 -5.50
CA SER A 45 4.92 11.03 -5.29
C SER A 45 5.18 11.83 -6.56
N ARG A 46 4.93 11.22 -7.72
CA ARG A 46 5.08 11.82 -9.04
C ARG A 46 4.15 11.11 -10.01
N ASP A 47 3.10 11.76 -10.45
CA ASP A 47 2.38 11.34 -11.65
C ASP A 47 3.14 11.84 -12.88
N MET A 48 3.11 11.06 -13.98
CA MET A 48 3.82 11.43 -15.22
C MET A 48 3.25 12.68 -15.87
N GLU A 49 2.04 13.10 -15.50
CA GLU A 49 1.30 14.21 -16.13
C GLU A 49 0.83 15.32 -15.18
N ILE A 50 0.85 15.11 -13.86
CA ILE A 50 0.32 16.07 -12.89
C ILE A 50 1.38 16.40 -11.82
N GLU A 51 1.31 17.60 -11.28
CA GLU A 51 2.24 18.15 -10.30
C GLU A 51 2.50 17.20 -9.12
N GLN A 52 3.76 17.14 -8.72
CA GLN A 52 4.24 16.38 -7.58
C GLN A 52 3.40 16.70 -6.33
N SER A 53 2.95 15.67 -5.62
CA SER A 53 2.42 15.85 -4.27
C SER A 53 3.58 15.94 -3.28
N PRO A 54 4.10 17.15 -2.98
CA PRO A 54 5.25 17.28 -2.09
C PRO A 54 4.86 16.81 -0.68
N PRO A 55 5.82 16.28 0.09
CA PRO A 55 5.57 15.75 1.43
C PRO A 55 4.81 16.68 2.37
N GLU A 56 5.06 17.98 2.28
CA GLU A 56 4.37 19.00 3.09
C GLU A 56 2.87 19.04 2.75
N LYS A 57 2.53 18.97 1.46
CA LYS A 57 1.13 18.98 1.01
C LYS A 57 0.41 17.70 1.41
N VAL A 58 1.08 16.56 1.30
CA VAL A 58 0.55 15.27 1.78
C VAL A 58 0.21 15.34 3.27
N ASN A 59 1.10 15.87 4.09
CA ASN A 59 0.87 16.03 5.52
C ASN A 59 -0.28 17.01 5.82
N GLU A 60 -0.31 18.19 5.16
CA GLU A 60 -1.38 19.19 5.32
C GLU A 60 -2.77 18.58 5.04
N VAL A 61 -2.91 17.85 3.92
CA VAL A 61 -4.20 17.27 3.52
C VAL A 61 -4.58 16.08 4.42
N ALA A 62 -3.60 15.29 4.87
CA ALA A 62 -3.84 14.23 5.84
C ALA A 62 -4.29 14.76 7.20
N ASP A 63 -3.72 15.88 7.66
CA ASP A 63 -4.14 16.54 8.90
C ASP A 63 -5.56 17.10 8.78
N LEU A 64 -5.91 17.68 7.63
CA LEU A 64 -7.28 18.12 7.34
C LEU A 64 -8.26 16.95 7.42
N LEU A 65 -7.94 15.82 6.78
CA LEU A 65 -8.79 14.62 6.80
C LEU A 65 -8.93 14.06 8.23
N ASN A 66 -7.82 13.95 8.99
CA ASN A 66 -7.84 13.50 10.39
C ASN A 66 -8.68 14.41 11.29
N ASN A 67 -8.62 15.74 11.09
CA ASN A 67 -9.41 16.69 11.85
C ASN A 67 -10.90 16.53 11.55
N SER A 68 -11.25 16.37 10.27
CA SER A 68 -12.64 16.16 9.85
C SER A 68 -13.21 14.84 10.40
N LEU A 69 -12.43 13.75 10.36
CA LEU A 69 -12.82 12.46 10.93
C LEU A 69 -13.04 12.52 12.44
N ARG A 70 -12.25 13.31 13.18
CA ARG A 70 -12.46 13.51 14.63
C ARG A 70 -13.76 14.24 14.94
N ASN A 71 -14.11 15.24 14.16
CA ASN A 71 -15.34 15.99 14.33
C ASN A 71 -16.57 15.12 14.01
N ASP A 72 -16.49 14.30 12.96
CA ASP A 72 -17.53 13.36 12.56
C ASP A 72 -17.78 12.23 13.58
N SER A 73 -16.72 11.71 14.20
CA SER A 73 -16.83 10.56 15.13
C SER A 73 -17.65 10.88 16.39
N THR A 74 -17.92 12.16 16.65
CA THR A 74 -18.81 12.59 17.74
C THR A 74 -20.30 12.45 17.40
N GLU A 75 -20.66 12.31 16.13
CA GLU A 75 -22.05 12.31 15.67
C GLU A 75 -22.62 10.92 15.33
N GLU A 76 -21.81 9.93 14.88
CA GLU A 76 -22.31 8.68 14.30
C GLU A 76 -21.75 7.37 14.88
N ASN A 77 -21.06 7.35 15.99
CA ASN A 77 -20.50 6.09 16.55
C ASN A 77 -19.58 5.31 15.59
N ILE A 78 -18.90 6.01 14.67
CA ILE A 78 -17.95 5.40 13.73
C ILE A 78 -16.68 5.02 14.50
N PRO A 79 -16.15 3.78 14.34
CA PRO A 79 -14.89 3.40 14.95
C PRO A 79 -13.80 4.39 14.58
N GLY A 80 -13.04 4.88 15.57
CA GLY A 80 -11.95 5.82 15.32
C GLY A 80 -10.94 5.25 14.32
N ILE A 81 -10.70 5.98 13.23
CA ILE A 81 -9.70 5.62 12.22
C ILE A 81 -8.59 6.67 12.22
N LYS A 82 -7.35 6.23 12.04
CA LYS A 82 -6.17 7.08 12.00
C LYS A 82 -5.57 7.10 10.61
N ILE A 83 -5.36 8.30 10.06
CA ILE A 83 -4.65 8.48 8.79
C ILE A 83 -3.19 8.86 9.10
N LEU A 84 -2.27 8.04 8.62
CA LEU A 84 -0.83 8.28 8.59
C LEU A 84 -0.42 8.65 7.15
N THR A 85 0.82 9.07 6.96
CA THR A 85 1.31 9.51 5.65
C THR A 85 2.49 8.68 5.14
N GLY A 86 2.57 8.58 3.83
CA GLY A 86 3.65 8.03 3.03
C GLY A 86 3.50 8.52 1.60
N THR A 87 4.20 7.90 0.65
CA THR A 87 3.98 8.07 -0.79
C THR A 87 4.12 6.74 -1.51
N CYS A 88 3.32 6.54 -2.55
CA CYS A 88 3.53 5.50 -3.54
C CYS A 88 4.53 6.03 -4.57
N ASN A 89 5.68 5.39 -4.66
CA ASN A 89 6.79 5.87 -5.46
C ASN A 89 6.98 4.98 -6.67
N HIS A 90 6.84 5.53 -7.87
CA HIS A 90 7.18 4.80 -9.08
C HIS A 90 8.67 4.45 -9.09
N LEU A 91 8.97 3.23 -9.53
CA LEU A 91 10.34 2.75 -9.66
C LEU A 91 11.06 3.53 -10.77
N THR A 92 11.95 4.43 -10.39
CA THR A 92 12.82 5.23 -11.28
C THR A 92 14.25 5.19 -10.81
N THR A 93 15.20 5.47 -11.71
CA THR A 93 16.63 5.52 -11.36
C THR A 93 16.97 6.63 -10.36
N SER A 94 16.15 7.66 -10.27
CA SER A 94 16.31 8.80 -9.33
C SER A 94 15.60 8.61 -7.99
N LEU A 95 14.92 7.48 -7.76
CA LEU A 95 14.17 7.27 -6.52
C LEU A 95 15.02 7.40 -5.25
N PRO A 96 16.25 6.83 -5.16
CA PRO A 96 17.09 7.02 -3.98
C PRO A 96 17.39 8.50 -3.67
N GLU A 97 17.67 9.30 -4.69
CA GLU A 97 17.94 10.74 -4.55
C GLU A 97 16.69 11.55 -4.18
N LEU A 98 15.51 11.14 -4.67
CA LEU A 98 14.24 11.79 -4.29
C LEU A 98 13.95 11.60 -2.80
N ILE A 99 14.23 10.43 -2.24
CA ILE A 99 14.07 10.18 -0.80
C ILE A 99 15.11 10.98 -0.01
N GLU A 100 16.39 10.92 -0.39
CA GLU A 100 17.47 11.64 0.28
C GLU A 100 17.23 13.16 0.30
N SER A 101 16.69 13.71 -0.77
CA SER A 101 16.34 15.13 -0.88
C SER A 101 15.02 15.51 -0.21
N GLY A 102 14.30 14.56 0.43
CA GLY A 102 13.02 14.80 1.09
C GLY A 102 11.86 15.10 0.12
N LYS A 103 11.99 14.74 -1.17
CA LYS A 103 10.94 14.95 -2.19
C LYS A 103 9.94 13.80 -2.29
N ALA A 104 10.19 12.71 -1.59
CA ALA A 104 9.28 11.58 -1.45
C ALA A 104 9.31 11.08 -0.01
N ASN A 105 8.22 10.48 0.46
CA ASN A 105 8.07 10.01 1.83
C ASN A 105 8.21 8.49 1.93
N THR A 106 8.73 8.05 3.07
CA THR A 106 8.59 6.66 3.54
C THR A 106 7.25 6.45 4.25
N LEU A 107 6.86 5.21 4.49
CA LEU A 107 5.64 4.88 5.25
C LEU A 107 5.79 5.32 6.71
N ASN A 108 4.95 6.26 7.14
CA ASN A 108 4.93 6.80 8.50
C ASN A 108 6.33 7.27 8.99
N ARG A 109 7.15 7.83 8.12
CA ARG A 109 8.52 8.28 8.44
C ARG A 109 9.44 7.17 8.98
N THR A 110 9.15 5.92 8.69
CA THR A 110 9.99 4.77 9.01
C THR A 110 11.03 4.54 7.90
N ARG A 111 11.75 3.43 7.95
CA ARG A 111 12.66 3.03 6.87
C ARG A 111 12.01 2.32 5.69
N PHE A 112 10.70 2.08 5.74
CA PHE A 112 9.96 1.35 4.70
C PHE A 112 9.44 2.29 3.63
N LEU A 113 9.74 1.97 2.38
CA LEU A 113 9.41 2.78 1.21
C LEU A 113 8.50 1.99 0.28
N LEU A 114 7.28 2.45 0.06
CA LEU A 114 6.39 1.83 -0.93
C LEU A 114 6.89 2.18 -2.33
N VAL A 115 7.21 1.14 -3.11
CA VAL A 115 7.75 1.24 -4.47
C VAL A 115 6.84 0.50 -5.42
N GLU A 116 6.35 1.19 -6.44
CA GLU A 116 5.49 0.62 -7.46
C GLU A 116 6.29 0.30 -8.72
N PRO A 117 6.47 -0.99 -9.06
CA PRO A 117 7.00 -1.40 -10.33
C PRO A 117 5.95 -1.23 -11.44
N PRO A 118 6.35 -0.99 -12.70
CA PRO A 118 5.41 -0.93 -13.81
C PRO A 118 4.69 -2.26 -14.01
N PHE A 119 3.43 -2.24 -14.49
CA PHE A 119 2.63 -3.45 -14.71
C PHE A 119 3.17 -4.37 -15.82
N GLY A 120 3.89 -3.81 -16.77
CA GLY A 120 4.42 -4.53 -17.93
C GLY A 120 5.80 -5.17 -17.67
N ARG A 121 6.79 -4.74 -18.45
CA ARG A 121 8.18 -5.16 -18.28
C ARG A 121 8.82 -4.47 -17.08
N LEU A 122 9.55 -5.23 -16.31
CA LEU A 122 10.42 -4.68 -15.27
C LEU A 122 11.61 -3.95 -15.92
N PRO A 123 11.95 -2.76 -15.46
CA PRO A 123 13.11 -2.04 -15.98
C PRO A 123 14.40 -2.79 -15.62
N ILE A 124 15.41 -2.65 -16.48
CA ILE A 124 16.71 -3.30 -16.29
C ILE A 124 17.48 -2.79 -15.07
N PHE A 125 17.07 -1.65 -14.52
CA PHE A 125 17.68 -1.03 -13.34
C PHE A 125 16.96 -1.37 -12.03
N LEU A 126 15.99 -2.29 -12.05
CA LEU A 126 15.20 -2.66 -10.85
C LEU A 126 16.11 -3.06 -9.69
N GLU A 127 16.97 -4.05 -9.89
CA GLU A 127 17.85 -4.59 -8.87
C GLU A 127 18.87 -3.55 -8.39
N ASP A 128 19.40 -2.72 -9.29
CA ASP A 128 20.31 -1.62 -8.93
C ASP A 128 19.65 -0.60 -8.01
N VAL A 129 18.46 -0.14 -8.36
CA VAL A 129 17.71 0.84 -7.54
C VAL A 129 17.34 0.26 -6.18
N LEU A 130 16.83 -0.98 -6.12
CA LEU A 130 16.48 -1.61 -4.85
C LEU A 130 17.72 -1.84 -3.98
N GLY A 131 18.84 -2.28 -4.57
CA GLY A 131 20.13 -2.43 -3.87
C GLY A 131 20.65 -1.11 -3.30
N ARG A 132 20.54 0.00 -4.04
CA ARG A 132 20.91 1.35 -3.56
C ARG A 132 20.03 1.78 -2.39
N LEU A 133 18.71 1.55 -2.43
CA LEU A 133 17.81 1.82 -1.30
C LEU A 133 18.23 1.03 -0.05
N LEU A 134 18.49 -0.28 -0.19
CA LEU A 134 18.95 -1.12 0.92
C LEU A 134 20.28 -0.64 1.51
N THR A 135 21.21 -0.18 0.66
CA THR A 135 22.49 0.41 1.11
C THR A 135 22.27 1.68 1.94
N GLN A 136 21.23 2.46 1.62
CA GLN A 136 20.79 3.62 2.40
C GLN A 136 19.96 3.24 3.64
N ARG A 137 19.86 1.94 3.97
CA ARG A 137 19.04 1.39 5.05
C ARG A 137 17.53 1.61 4.87
N LEU A 138 17.09 1.86 3.64
CA LEU A 138 15.69 1.91 3.25
C LEU A 138 15.27 0.53 2.77
N VAL A 139 14.11 0.07 3.22
CA VAL A 139 13.57 -1.24 2.84
C VAL A 139 12.45 -1.03 1.83
N PRO A 140 12.62 -1.48 0.58
CA PRO A 140 11.56 -1.36 -0.42
C PRO A 140 10.39 -2.30 -0.08
N VAL A 141 9.18 -1.74 -0.09
CA VAL A 141 7.90 -2.47 -0.06
C VAL A 141 7.38 -2.47 -1.50
N LEU A 142 7.50 -3.59 -2.17
CA LEU A 142 7.06 -3.73 -3.57
C LEU A 142 5.52 -3.78 -3.61
N ALA A 143 4.92 -2.79 -4.24
CA ALA A 143 3.49 -2.68 -4.40
C ALA A 143 2.98 -3.68 -5.45
N HIS A 144 1.99 -4.47 -5.10
CA HIS A 144 1.21 -5.39 -5.94
C HIS A 144 2.00 -6.07 -7.10
N PRO A 145 3.15 -6.73 -6.82
CA PRO A 145 3.96 -7.38 -7.86
C PRO A 145 3.19 -8.49 -8.60
N GLU A 146 2.14 -9.04 -8.02
CA GLU A 146 1.26 -10.02 -8.66
C GLU A 146 0.52 -9.47 -9.89
N ARG A 147 0.49 -8.14 -10.07
CA ARG A 147 -0.09 -7.49 -11.25
C ARG A 147 0.95 -7.25 -12.35
N ASN A 148 2.23 -7.48 -12.06
CA ASN A 148 3.29 -7.32 -13.05
C ASN A 148 3.47 -8.59 -13.89
N ILE A 149 3.44 -8.46 -15.22
CA ILE A 149 3.51 -9.58 -16.18
C ILE A 149 4.81 -10.39 -16.06
N GLU A 150 5.94 -9.77 -15.72
CA GLU A 150 7.20 -10.52 -15.58
C GLU A 150 7.25 -11.32 -14.28
N PHE A 151 6.77 -10.78 -13.17
CA PHE A 151 6.69 -11.53 -11.92
C PHE A 151 5.70 -12.70 -12.03
N GLN A 152 4.56 -12.51 -12.73
CA GLN A 152 3.63 -13.60 -13.04
C GLN A 152 4.33 -14.74 -13.80
N ARG A 153 5.15 -14.42 -14.80
CA ARG A 153 5.85 -15.41 -15.64
C ARG A 153 7.12 -15.98 -14.98
N LYS A 154 7.76 -15.21 -14.10
CA LYS A 154 9.04 -15.53 -13.49
C LYS A 154 9.02 -15.25 -11.98
N PRO A 155 8.22 -15.99 -11.19
CA PRO A 155 8.07 -15.76 -9.75
C PRO A 155 9.39 -15.83 -8.97
N LYS A 156 10.35 -16.62 -9.44
CA LYS A 156 11.71 -16.70 -8.85
C LYS A 156 12.44 -15.35 -8.81
N ARG A 157 12.11 -14.43 -9.71
CA ARG A 157 12.71 -13.08 -9.67
C ARG A 157 12.21 -12.29 -8.48
N LEU A 158 10.94 -12.45 -8.10
CA LEU A 158 10.40 -11.85 -6.87
C LEU A 158 10.99 -12.51 -5.64
N GLU A 159 11.11 -13.85 -5.63
CA GLU A 159 11.73 -14.62 -4.54
C GLU A 159 13.14 -14.11 -4.24
N GLN A 160 13.97 -13.88 -5.27
CA GLN A 160 15.31 -13.30 -5.11
C GLN A 160 15.28 -11.92 -4.45
N LEU A 161 14.37 -11.04 -4.86
CA LEU A 161 14.24 -9.71 -4.26
C LEU A 161 13.81 -9.78 -2.78
N VAL A 162 12.96 -10.75 -2.43
CA VAL A 162 12.57 -11.02 -1.03
C VAL A 162 13.75 -11.53 -0.22
N GLU A 163 14.55 -12.47 -0.77
CA GLU A 163 15.78 -12.95 -0.13
C GLU A 163 16.81 -11.83 0.09
N GLU A 164 16.85 -10.84 -0.80
CA GLU A 164 17.68 -9.64 -0.69
C GLU A 164 17.13 -8.61 0.32
N GLY A 165 15.92 -8.81 0.84
CA GLY A 165 15.34 -8.01 1.91
C GLY A 165 14.19 -7.08 1.48
N ALA A 166 13.64 -7.24 0.28
CA ALA A 166 12.42 -6.54 -0.13
C ALA A 166 11.19 -7.11 0.61
N VAL A 167 10.24 -6.23 0.94
CA VAL A 167 8.92 -6.59 1.47
C VAL A 167 7.93 -6.58 0.30
N VAL A 168 6.93 -7.47 0.33
CA VAL A 168 5.92 -7.60 -0.72
C VAL A 168 4.53 -7.26 -0.19
N GLN A 169 3.86 -6.32 -0.84
CA GLN A 169 2.46 -5.98 -0.62
C GLN A 169 1.59 -6.51 -1.76
N ILE A 170 0.56 -7.29 -1.43
CA ILE A 170 -0.45 -7.81 -2.36
C ILE A 170 -1.69 -6.90 -2.33
N ALA A 171 -2.25 -6.60 -3.49
CA ALA A 171 -3.50 -5.84 -3.58
C ALA A 171 -4.72 -6.72 -3.24
N SER A 172 -5.63 -6.20 -2.40
CA SER A 172 -6.90 -6.84 -2.04
C SER A 172 -7.73 -7.18 -3.29
N GLY A 173 -7.76 -6.27 -4.28
CA GLY A 173 -8.46 -6.46 -5.54
C GLY A 173 -7.95 -7.64 -6.37
N SER A 174 -6.66 -8.01 -6.26
CA SER A 174 -6.11 -9.20 -6.89
C SER A 174 -6.72 -10.47 -6.29
N LEU A 175 -6.75 -10.57 -4.96
CA LEU A 175 -7.27 -11.73 -4.23
C LEU A 175 -8.77 -11.94 -4.45
N THR A 176 -9.52 -10.86 -4.63
CA THR A 176 -10.97 -10.90 -4.90
C THR A 176 -11.30 -11.05 -6.40
N GLY A 177 -10.26 -11.18 -7.27
CA GLY A 177 -10.43 -11.38 -8.71
C GLY A 177 -10.75 -10.14 -9.52
N GLN A 178 -10.75 -8.96 -8.91
CA GLN A 178 -11.12 -7.68 -9.54
C GLN A 178 -10.10 -7.23 -10.60
N TYR A 179 -8.86 -7.74 -10.53
CA TYR A 179 -7.78 -7.46 -11.49
C TYR A 179 -7.55 -8.66 -12.46
N GLY A 180 -8.49 -9.59 -12.52
CA GLY A 180 -8.47 -10.75 -13.42
C GLY A 180 -7.82 -11.99 -12.81
N ASP A 181 -8.02 -13.13 -13.51
CA ASP A 181 -7.63 -14.44 -13.00
C ASP A 181 -6.13 -14.64 -12.84
N GLU A 182 -5.32 -14.07 -13.72
CA GLU A 182 -3.85 -14.21 -13.63
C GLU A 182 -3.28 -13.47 -12.41
N ALA A 183 -3.76 -12.26 -12.13
CA ALA A 183 -3.37 -11.52 -10.92
C ALA A 183 -3.81 -12.27 -9.66
N ARG A 184 -5.04 -12.83 -9.65
CA ARG A 184 -5.55 -13.61 -8.52
C ARG A 184 -4.71 -14.86 -8.27
N LYS A 185 -4.49 -15.71 -9.29
CA LYS A 185 -3.68 -16.92 -9.16
C LYS A 185 -2.26 -16.62 -8.67
N THR A 186 -1.67 -15.53 -9.18
CA THR A 186 -0.31 -15.11 -8.79
C THR A 186 -0.30 -14.62 -7.35
N ALA A 187 -1.30 -13.83 -6.92
CA ALA A 187 -1.43 -13.38 -5.53
C ALA A 187 -1.56 -14.58 -4.57
N GLU A 188 -2.45 -15.54 -4.88
CA GLU A 188 -2.62 -16.79 -4.12
C GLU A 188 -1.29 -17.57 -4.04
N GLN A 189 -0.59 -17.71 -5.18
CA GLN A 189 0.72 -18.37 -5.23
C GLN A 189 1.74 -17.69 -4.33
N PHE A 190 1.87 -16.36 -4.39
CA PHE A 190 2.84 -15.61 -3.58
C PHE A 190 2.55 -15.73 -2.08
N ILE A 191 1.28 -15.77 -1.69
CA ILE A 191 0.86 -16.02 -0.30
C ILE A 191 1.23 -17.44 0.14
N LEU A 192 0.89 -18.46 -0.67
CA LEU A 192 1.16 -19.86 -0.35
C LEU A 192 2.66 -20.17 -0.28
N GLN A 193 3.49 -19.47 -1.03
CA GLN A 193 4.95 -19.59 -1.02
C GLN A 193 5.63 -18.74 0.06
N GLY A 194 4.87 -17.97 0.87
CA GLY A 194 5.42 -17.13 1.93
C GLY A 194 6.18 -15.89 1.43
N MET A 195 5.99 -15.51 0.16
CA MET A 195 6.61 -14.29 -0.40
C MET A 195 5.82 -13.02 -0.06
N ALA A 196 4.51 -13.14 0.24
CA ALA A 196 3.68 -12.00 0.60
C ALA A 196 3.84 -11.64 2.08
N HIS A 197 4.02 -10.35 2.38
CA HIS A 197 4.20 -9.85 3.74
C HIS A 197 3.02 -9.03 4.22
N VAL A 198 2.32 -8.32 3.33
CA VAL A 198 1.21 -7.41 3.65
C VAL A 198 0.15 -7.48 2.56
N VAL A 199 -1.12 -7.37 2.95
CA VAL A 199 -2.24 -7.10 2.03
C VAL A 199 -2.75 -5.68 2.28
N ALA A 200 -2.97 -4.91 1.21
CA ALA A 200 -3.50 -3.56 1.26
C ALA A 200 -4.60 -3.36 0.21
N SER A 201 -5.47 -2.37 0.42
CA SER A 201 -6.62 -2.16 -0.47
C SER A 201 -6.25 -1.56 -1.82
N GLU A 202 -5.24 -0.70 -1.85
CA GLU A 202 -4.95 0.18 -3.00
C GLU A 202 -6.19 1.02 -3.36
N MET A 203 -6.98 1.44 -2.35
CA MET A 203 -8.23 2.15 -2.60
C MET A 203 -8.02 3.50 -3.26
N HIS A 204 -8.86 3.81 -4.26
CA HIS A 204 -8.92 5.10 -4.94
C HIS A 204 -10.35 5.65 -4.97
N ALA A 205 -11.33 4.81 -4.70
CA ALA A 205 -12.74 5.15 -4.69
C ALA A 205 -13.49 4.29 -3.67
N ASN A 206 -14.75 4.64 -3.40
CA ASN A 206 -15.61 3.83 -2.52
C ASN A 206 -16.26 2.63 -3.23
N THR A 207 -15.84 2.34 -4.45
CA THR A 207 -16.39 1.26 -5.29
C THR A 207 -15.29 0.40 -5.90
N PRO A 208 -15.57 -0.90 -6.17
CA PRO A 208 -14.64 -1.76 -6.90
C PRO A 208 -14.19 -1.16 -8.24
N PRO A 209 -12.98 -1.53 -8.72
CA PRO A 209 -12.07 -2.54 -8.18
C PRO A 209 -11.17 -2.07 -7.03
N ARG A 210 -11.06 -0.77 -6.77
CA ARG A 210 -10.15 -0.16 -5.80
C ARG A 210 -10.92 0.44 -4.62
N SER A 211 -11.73 -0.40 -3.94
CA SER A 211 -12.55 -0.02 -2.79
C SER A 211 -11.83 -0.21 -1.45
N PRO A 212 -12.28 0.44 -0.36
CA PRO A 212 -11.64 0.35 0.96
C PRO A 212 -11.89 -0.96 1.71
N ILE A 213 -12.48 -1.98 1.07
CA ILE A 213 -12.86 -3.24 1.71
C ILE A 213 -11.69 -4.23 1.74
N LEU A 214 -11.29 -4.63 2.94
CA LEU A 214 -10.25 -5.64 3.20
C LEU A 214 -10.83 -6.97 3.71
N SER A 215 -12.06 -6.99 4.25
CA SER A 215 -12.66 -8.20 4.84
C SER A 215 -12.85 -9.33 3.84
N ASP A 216 -13.15 -9.02 2.58
CA ASP A 216 -13.31 -10.02 1.53
C ASP A 216 -11.98 -10.73 1.24
N SER A 217 -10.90 -9.97 1.03
CA SER A 217 -9.57 -10.53 0.80
C SER A 217 -9.03 -11.24 2.05
N PHE A 218 -9.31 -10.74 3.26
CA PHE A 218 -9.01 -11.45 4.50
C PHE A 218 -9.66 -12.84 4.53
N SER A 219 -10.92 -12.93 4.13
CA SER A 219 -11.65 -14.21 4.05
C SER A 219 -11.04 -15.17 3.04
N VAL A 220 -10.55 -14.67 1.89
CA VAL A 220 -9.82 -15.47 0.90
C VAL A 220 -8.50 -15.98 1.49
N VAL A 221 -7.69 -15.10 2.08
CA VAL A 221 -6.39 -15.47 2.66
C VAL A 221 -6.55 -16.45 3.82
N THR A 222 -7.58 -16.28 4.64
CA THR A 222 -7.89 -17.22 5.74
C THR A 222 -8.17 -18.63 5.24
N LYS A 223 -8.82 -18.78 4.09
CA LYS A 223 -9.03 -20.10 3.47
C LYS A 223 -7.75 -20.71 2.90
N LEU A 224 -6.78 -19.89 2.49
CA LEU A 224 -5.51 -20.35 1.92
C LEU A 224 -4.50 -20.78 3.01
N ILE A 225 -4.29 -19.97 4.05
CA ILE A 225 -3.17 -20.13 5.00
C ILE A 225 -3.62 -20.14 6.48
N GLY A 226 -4.92 -20.11 6.76
CA GLY A 226 -5.49 -20.09 8.11
C GLY A 226 -5.51 -18.69 8.74
N GLU A 227 -6.32 -18.56 9.80
CA GLU A 227 -6.63 -17.25 10.42
C GLU A 227 -5.39 -16.57 11.01
N LYS A 228 -4.56 -17.32 11.74
CA LYS A 228 -3.37 -16.78 12.41
C LYS A 228 -2.42 -16.11 11.41
N SER A 229 -2.04 -16.81 10.34
CA SER A 229 -1.17 -16.26 9.30
C SER A 229 -1.81 -15.12 8.52
N SER A 230 -3.15 -15.12 8.40
CA SER A 230 -3.88 -14.00 7.79
C SER A 230 -3.81 -12.75 8.65
N ILE A 231 -3.92 -12.87 9.98
CA ILE A 231 -3.74 -11.75 10.91
C ILE A 231 -2.36 -11.11 10.70
N ASP A 232 -1.33 -11.91 10.45
CA ASP A 232 0.01 -11.37 10.20
C ASP A 232 0.02 -10.44 8.97
N LEU A 233 -0.63 -10.82 7.87
CA LEU A 233 -0.65 -10.02 6.63
C LEU A 233 -1.51 -8.76 6.69
N PHE A 234 -2.53 -8.70 7.56
CA PHE A 234 -3.48 -7.59 7.61
C PHE A 234 -3.34 -6.70 8.86
N GLU A 235 -2.63 -7.16 9.88
CA GLU A 235 -2.46 -6.42 11.14
C GLU A 235 -1.02 -6.41 11.63
N THR A 236 -0.43 -7.59 11.93
CA THR A 236 0.87 -7.70 12.62
C THR A 236 1.99 -7.10 11.80
N ASN A 237 2.15 -7.57 10.55
CA ASN A 237 3.21 -7.11 9.65
C ASN A 237 3.05 -5.63 9.27
N PRO A 238 1.86 -5.15 8.83
CA PRO A 238 1.67 -3.71 8.61
C PRO A 238 2.03 -2.87 9.83
N ARG A 239 1.66 -3.29 11.04
CA ARG A 239 2.02 -2.61 12.29
C ARG A 239 3.55 -2.56 12.47
N MET A 240 4.24 -3.69 12.26
CA MET A 240 5.70 -3.76 12.36
C MET A 240 6.37 -2.80 11.39
N LEU A 241 5.91 -2.70 10.14
CA LEU A 241 6.43 -1.74 9.16
C LEU A 241 6.27 -0.29 9.68
N LEU A 242 5.10 0.05 10.21
CA LEU A 242 4.81 1.39 10.74
C LEU A 242 5.59 1.72 12.02
N GLU A 243 6.13 0.73 12.70
CA GLU A 243 7.03 0.85 13.85
C GLU A 243 8.53 0.76 13.47
N GLY A 244 8.85 0.65 12.19
CA GLY A 244 10.22 0.55 11.68
C GLY A 244 10.85 -0.84 11.84
N ARG A 245 10.06 -1.89 12.10
CA ARG A 245 10.51 -3.28 12.29
C ARG A 245 10.22 -4.13 11.05
N LEU A 246 11.08 -5.11 10.76
CA LEU A 246 10.84 -6.11 9.71
C LEU A 246 9.74 -7.10 10.16
N PRO A 247 8.85 -7.49 9.24
CA PRO A 247 7.86 -8.53 9.46
C PRO A 247 8.44 -9.93 9.53
#